data_583b07fa2a7e501dbac04e9fa1088cd0
#
_entry.id   583b07fa2a7e501dbac04e9fa1088cd0
#
_cell.length_a   1.000
_cell.length_b   1.000
_cell.length_c   1.000
_cell.angle_alpha   90.00
_cell.angle_beta   90.00
_cell.angle_gamma   90.00
#
_symmetry.space_group_name_H-M   'P 1'
#
loop_
_entity.id
_entity.type
_entity.pdbx_description
1 polymer ?
#
loop_
_entity_poly.entity_id
_entity_poly.type
_entity_poly.pdbx_seq_one_letter_code
_entity_poly.pdbx_strand_id
1 'polypeptide(L)'
;MTLASFGTKILSFLMVPLYTNILSTEAYGTYDIYQTTLFLIVPVLSLNIADGIMRFSLDETYDKREVFMVGVRRYIAACVLCILLVGVNQCFSIIKTLTLYPQFFVLYFVTSLMSDVFNNYARGIEKVSDVAIGGVIGSVSMLTLNVLFLLVFKWGLVGYFVANCLSFASTDLYLLIKLKIWKVISWKPENRPLKKEMVAYSVPMGLGNIGWWINNVSDRYIVTWICGLAANGVYSVAYKIPSLLSMFQQIFNQAWTISAVKEYDQDSSEFYSTIYKAYNMCMVITCAGLILFDKVIAKILFGADFYEAWKYAPFLMISVVFGALVQLLGGIFSAAKESKAFGNTILIGAAANTVMNVAFVYACGPLGAAIATSLSYMLIWVLRLYKVTRQMKLDISLIRDALSYVLLYLQATLLVFYSYNWSGYLIQIGFVVAVFVLYFKELTGVARKVLSRVKSR
;
A
#
# COMPACT_ATOMS: atom_id res chain seq x y z
N MET A 1 0.27 -5.48 18.16
CA MET A 1 0.37 -5.46 16.67
C MET A 1 0.77 -4.10 16.11
N THR A 2 0.11 -3.02 16.45
CA THR A 2 0.36 -1.67 15.89
C THR A 2 1.81 -1.19 16.05
N LEU A 3 2.43 -1.36 17.23
CA LEU A 3 3.82 -0.97 17.50
C LEU A 3 4.85 -1.77 16.66
N ALA A 4 4.65 -3.08 16.49
CA ALA A 4 5.54 -3.90 15.68
C ALA A 4 5.44 -3.54 14.20
N SER A 5 4.20 -3.35 13.68
CA SER A 5 3.99 -2.93 12.29
C SER A 5 4.51 -1.51 12.01
N PHE A 6 4.49 -0.62 13.00
CA PHE A 6 5.07 0.72 12.89
C PHE A 6 6.60 0.66 12.87
N GLY A 7 7.20 -0.16 13.74
CA GLY A 7 8.65 -0.36 13.79
C GLY A 7 9.20 -0.92 12.48
N THR A 8 8.54 -1.92 11.89
CA THR A 8 8.98 -2.50 10.60
C THR A 8 8.91 -1.50 9.44
N LYS A 9 7.90 -0.61 9.43
CA LYS A 9 7.80 0.44 8.41
C LYS A 9 8.86 1.53 8.56
N ILE A 10 9.15 1.94 9.79
CA ILE A 10 10.25 2.89 10.07
C ILE A 10 11.57 2.28 9.60
N LEU A 11 11.86 1.01 9.92
CA LEU A 11 13.07 0.35 9.46
C LEU A 11 13.15 0.32 7.93
N SER A 12 12.07 -0.02 7.24
CA SER A 12 12.02 0.01 5.76
C SER A 12 12.24 1.42 5.19
N PHE A 13 11.75 2.45 5.88
CA PHE A 13 11.96 3.85 5.50
C PHE A 13 13.43 4.28 5.69
N LEU A 14 14.06 3.89 6.79
CA LEU A 14 15.47 4.16 7.07
C LEU A 14 16.43 3.48 6.08
N MET A 15 15.97 2.44 5.36
CA MET A 15 16.75 1.78 4.32
C MET A 15 16.78 2.55 3.00
N VAL A 16 15.90 3.56 2.82
CA VAL A 16 15.81 4.31 1.56
C VAL A 16 17.14 4.97 1.16
N PRO A 17 17.83 5.72 2.05
CA PRO A 17 19.13 6.29 1.72
C PRO A 17 20.18 5.24 1.34
N LEU A 18 20.13 4.06 1.96
CA LEU A 18 21.10 3.00 1.66
C LEU A 18 21.00 2.56 0.19
N TYR A 19 19.83 2.10 -0.25
CA TYR A 19 19.71 1.55 -1.60
C TYR A 19 19.69 2.63 -2.70
N THR A 20 19.22 3.85 -2.42
CA THR A 20 19.24 4.95 -3.40
C THR A 20 20.65 5.53 -3.63
N ASN A 21 21.58 5.34 -2.71
CA ASN A 21 22.98 5.72 -2.91
C ASN A 21 23.84 4.62 -3.54
N ILE A 22 23.35 3.38 -3.59
CA ILE A 22 24.15 2.23 -4.06
C ILE A 22 23.63 1.69 -5.40
N LEU A 23 22.29 1.59 -5.54
CA LEU A 23 21.68 1.07 -6.76
C LEU A 23 21.50 2.19 -7.78
N SER A 24 21.66 1.85 -9.07
CA SER A 24 21.23 2.75 -10.15
C SER A 24 19.70 2.82 -10.22
N THR A 25 19.19 3.88 -10.83
CA THR A 25 17.74 4.06 -11.04
C THR A 25 17.15 2.93 -11.86
N GLU A 26 17.88 2.41 -12.85
CA GLU A 26 17.47 1.27 -13.67
C GLU A 26 17.41 -0.04 -12.85
N ALA A 27 18.42 -0.28 -11.99
CA ALA A 27 18.47 -1.46 -11.13
C ALA A 27 17.30 -1.45 -10.14
N TYR A 28 17.02 -0.30 -9.52
CA TYR A 28 15.89 -0.17 -8.62
C TYR A 28 14.54 -0.27 -9.35
N GLY A 29 14.43 0.30 -10.54
CA GLY A 29 13.26 0.15 -11.41
C GLY A 29 13.01 -1.30 -11.81
N THR A 30 14.06 -2.05 -12.09
CA THR A 30 13.99 -3.50 -12.35
C THR A 30 13.41 -4.24 -11.14
N TYR A 31 13.95 -3.99 -9.95
CA TYR A 31 13.43 -4.58 -8.70
C TYR A 31 11.97 -4.22 -8.48
N ASP A 32 11.59 -2.96 -8.69
CA ASP A 32 10.23 -2.49 -8.50
C ASP A 32 9.23 -3.19 -9.42
N ILE A 33 9.58 -3.44 -10.69
CA ILE A 33 8.76 -4.23 -11.62
C ILE A 33 8.62 -5.68 -11.14
N TYR A 34 9.68 -6.28 -10.59
CA TYR A 34 9.61 -7.63 -10.01
C TYR A 34 8.61 -7.67 -8.86
N GLN A 35 8.74 -6.76 -7.90
CA GLN A 35 7.84 -6.66 -6.76
C GLN A 35 6.39 -6.37 -7.18
N THR A 36 6.22 -5.47 -8.12
CA THR A 36 4.92 -5.09 -8.70
C THR A 36 4.24 -6.28 -9.38
N THR A 37 5.01 -7.06 -10.15
CA THR A 37 4.51 -8.29 -10.79
C THR A 37 4.10 -9.33 -9.76
N LEU A 38 4.88 -9.49 -8.69
CA LEU A 38 4.56 -10.43 -7.61
C LEU A 38 3.25 -10.07 -6.90
N PHE A 39 2.98 -8.80 -6.64
CA PHE A 39 1.70 -8.37 -6.06
C PHE A 39 0.47 -8.77 -6.90
N LEU A 40 0.64 -8.89 -8.23
CA LEU A 40 -0.39 -9.38 -9.13
C LEU A 40 -0.44 -10.90 -9.22
N ILE A 41 0.72 -11.53 -9.42
CA ILE A 41 0.80 -12.96 -9.75
C ILE A 41 0.57 -13.85 -8.52
N VAL A 42 0.99 -13.44 -7.34
CA VAL A 42 0.79 -14.22 -6.10
C VAL A 42 -0.69 -14.54 -5.86
N PRO A 43 -1.62 -13.57 -5.76
CA PRO A 43 -3.02 -13.90 -5.55
C PRO A 43 -3.66 -14.65 -6.72
N VAL A 44 -3.20 -14.42 -7.96
CA VAL A 44 -3.72 -15.11 -9.14
C VAL A 44 -3.33 -16.59 -9.14
N LEU A 45 -2.04 -16.91 -9.03
CA LEU A 45 -1.55 -18.29 -9.11
C LEU A 45 -1.92 -19.12 -7.87
N SER A 46 -1.91 -18.51 -6.69
CA SER A 46 -2.29 -19.18 -5.44
C SER A 46 -3.81 -19.26 -5.23
N LEU A 47 -4.62 -18.62 -6.12
CA LEU A 47 -6.06 -18.41 -5.90
C LEU A 47 -6.36 -17.70 -4.59
N ASN A 48 -5.43 -16.86 -4.12
CA ASN A 48 -5.49 -16.14 -2.85
C ASN A 48 -5.75 -17.04 -1.63
N ILE A 49 -5.28 -18.28 -1.68
CA ILE A 49 -5.60 -19.34 -0.70
C ILE A 49 -5.13 -19.01 0.73
N ALA A 50 -4.15 -18.10 0.89
CA ALA A 50 -3.65 -17.68 2.19
C ALA A 50 -4.76 -17.05 3.05
N ASP A 51 -5.64 -16.23 2.49
CA ASP A 51 -6.80 -15.67 3.19
C ASP A 51 -7.80 -16.78 3.60
N GLY A 52 -7.98 -17.78 2.74
CA GLY A 52 -8.76 -18.97 3.06
C GLY A 52 -8.16 -19.74 4.23
N ILE A 53 -6.85 -19.94 4.26
CA ILE A 53 -6.18 -20.61 5.39
C ILE A 53 -6.52 -19.90 6.70
N MET A 54 -6.37 -18.57 6.75
CA MET A 54 -6.68 -17.79 7.96
C MET A 54 -8.15 -17.97 8.37
N ARG A 55 -9.09 -17.78 7.45
CA ARG A 55 -10.54 -17.81 7.74
C ARG A 55 -11.01 -19.18 8.23
N PHE A 56 -10.59 -20.26 7.55
CA PHE A 56 -11.01 -21.61 7.88
C PHE A 56 -10.24 -22.20 9.08
N SER A 57 -9.03 -21.72 9.37
CA SER A 57 -8.31 -22.12 10.59
C SER A 57 -8.85 -21.44 11.86
N LEU A 58 -9.54 -20.28 11.75
CA LEU A 58 -10.25 -19.64 12.85
C LEU A 58 -11.55 -20.35 13.20
N ASP A 59 -12.13 -21.10 12.27
CA ASP A 59 -13.38 -21.83 12.45
C ASP A 59 -13.08 -23.18 13.12
N GLU A 60 -13.68 -23.42 14.28
CA GLU A 60 -13.45 -24.66 15.06
C GLU A 60 -14.06 -25.91 14.43
N THR A 61 -14.94 -25.75 13.44
CA THR A 61 -15.58 -26.89 12.74
C THR A 61 -14.62 -27.62 11.81
N TYR A 62 -13.50 -27.00 11.40
CA TYR A 62 -12.52 -27.57 10.47
C TYR A 62 -11.26 -28.03 11.18
N ASP A 63 -10.70 -29.17 10.75
CA ASP A 63 -9.36 -29.60 11.19
C ASP A 63 -8.30 -28.65 10.61
N LYS A 64 -7.63 -27.91 11.50
CA LYS A 64 -6.60 -26.93 11.17
C LYS A 64 -5.44 -27.52 10.35
N ARG A 65 -5.17 -28.83 10.50
CA ARG A 65 -4.16 -29.55 9.72
C ARG A 65 -4.62 -29.74 8.27
N GLU A 66 -5.87 -30.14 8.07
CA GLU A 66 -6.44 -30.30 6.72
C GLU A 66 -6.49 -28.96 5.98
N VAL A 67 -6.92 -27.90 6.66
CA VAL A 67 -6.92 -26.53 6.12
C VAL A 67 -5.52 -26.13 5.67
N PHE A 68 -4.52 -26.32 6.52
CA PHE A 68 -3.13 -26.02 6.18
C PHE A 68 -2.63 -26.83 4.98
N MET A 69 -2.95 -28.12 4.92
CA MET A 69 -2.52 -28.99 3.83
C MET A 69 -3.17 -28.64 2.47
N VAL A 70 -4.41 -28.17 2.46
CA VAL A 70 -5.03 -27.59 1.25
C VAL A 70 -4.20 -26.38 0.79
N GLY A 71 -3.82 -25.50 1.72
CA GLY A 71 -2.96 -24.35 1.44
C GLY A 71 -1.61 -24.74 0.86
N VAL A 72 -0.90 -25.67 1.50
CA VAL A 72 0.42 -26.17 1.05
C VAL A 72 0.35 -26.75 -0.37
N ARG A 73 -0.68 -27.54 -0.68
CA ARG A 73 -0.85 -28.08 -2.04
C ARG A 73 -1.08 -26.99 -3.08
N ARG A 74 -1.85 -25.94 -2.74
CA ARG A 74 -2.04 -24.78 -3.60
C ARG A 74 -0.75 -23.99 -3.77
N TYR A 75 0.01 -23.83 -2.68
CA TYR A 75 1.34 -23.22 -2.72
C TYR A 75 2.27 -23.96 -3.71
N ILE A 76 2.37 -25.30 -3.61
CA ILE A 76 3.18 -26.10 -4.53
C ILE A 76 2.71 -25.93 -5.97
N ALA A 77 1.40 -26.03 -6.21
CA ALA A 77 0.82 -25.84 -7.55
C ALA A 77 1.12 -24.45 -8.11
N ALA A 78 1.01 -23.39 -7.29
CA ALA A 78 1.34 -22.02 -7.67
C ALA A 78 2.84 -21.86 -8.01
N CYS A 79 3.73 -22.47 -7.24
CA CYS A 79 5.17 -22.47 -7.51
C CYS A 79 5.50 -23.14 -8.85
N VAL A 80 4.90 -24.30 -9.14
CA VAL A 80 5.07 -24.99 -10.43
C VAL A 80 4.55 -24.12 -11.58
N LEU A 81 3.37 -23.54 -11.43
CA LEU A 81 2.81 -22.62 -12.44
C LEU A 81 3.70 -21.38 -12.64
N CYS A 82 4.25 -20.81 -11.58
CA CYS A 82 5.18 -19.69 -11.67
C CYS A 82 6.43 -20.07 -12.48
N ILE A 83 7.04 -21.22 -12.20
CA ILE A 83 8.21 -21.72 -12.94
C ILE A 83 7.87 -21.90 -14.43
N LEU A 84 6.71 -22.49 -14.74
CA LEU A 84 6.26 -22.64 -16.12
C LEU A 84 6.05 -21.29 -16.83
N LEU A 85 5.39 -20.34 -16.17
CA LEU A 85 5.18 -19.00 -16.73
C LEU A 85 6.49 -18.24 -16.95
N VAL A 86 7.43 -18.34 -16.01
CA VAL A 86 8.78 -17.77 -16.19
C VAL A 86 9.50 -18.43 -17.35
N GLY A 87 9.40 -19.76 -17.50
CA GLY A 87 9.93 -20.49 -18.66
C GLY A 87 9.33 -20.01 -19.99
N VAL A 88 8.02 -19.85 -20.04
CA VAL A 88 7.32 -19.28 -21.23
C VAL A 88 7.80 -17.86 -21.50
N ASN A 89 7.92 -17.02 -20.44
CA ASN A 89 8.43 -15.66 -20.60
C ASN A 89 9.88 -15.62 -21.13
N GLN A 90 10.73 -16.59 -20.78
CA GLN A 90 12.08 -16.70 -21.33
C GLN A 90 12.07 -17.01 -22.84
N CYS A 91 11.13 -17.83 -23.31
CA CYS A 91 11.01 -18.17 -24.72
C CYS A 91 10.42 -17.02 -25.56
N PHE A 92 9.43 -16.30 -25.04
CA PHE A 92 8.67 -15.32 -25.81
C PHE A 92 8.97 -13.87 -25.44
N SER A 93 9.74 -13.60 -24.37
CA SER A 93 10.11 -12.25 -23.89
C SER A 93 8.90 -11.31 -23.72
N ILE A 94 7.75 -11.82 -23.22
CA ILE A 94 6.52 -11.07 -23.05
C ILE A 94 6.75 -9.86 -22.13
N ILE A 95 7.43 -10.09 -20.99
CA ILE A 95 7.87 -9.05 -20.08
C ILE A 95 9.40 -9.05 -20.07
N LYS A 96 9.99 -8.21 -20.91
CA LYS A 96 11.46 -8.14 -21.10
C LYS A 96 12.22 -7.98 -19.78
N THR A 97 11.72 -7.17 -18.86
CA THR A 97 12.38 -6.95 -17.56
C THR A 97 12.52 -8.25 -16.77
N LEU A 98 11.56 -9.16 -16.81
CA LEU A 98 11.61 -10.43 -16.07
C LEU A 98 12.58 -11.47 -16.70
N THR A 99 13.06 -11.22 -17.92
CA THR A 99 14.07 -12.10 -18.53
C THR A 99 15.50 -11.83 -18.01
N LEU A 100 15.72 -10.70 -17.34
CA LEU A 100 17.05 -10.31 -16.85
C LEU A 100 17.53 -11.21 -15.68
N TYR A 101 16.64 -11.53 -14.74
CA TYR A 101 16.97 -12.28 -13.53
C TYR A 101 15.87 -13.28 -13.16
N PRO A 102 15.50 -14.23 -14.04
CA PRO A 102 14.34 -15.09 -13.86
C PRO A 102 14.41 -15.94 -12.58
N GLN A 103 15.63 -16.38 -12.20
CA GLN A 103 15.84 -17.16 -10.98
C GLN A 103 15.47 -16.39 -9.71
N PHE A 104 15.73 -15.07 -9.67
CA PHE A 104 15.35 -14.25 -8.51
C PHE A 104 13.86 -13.98 -8.47
N PHE A 105 13.20 -13.89 -9.61
CA PHE A 105 11.74 -13.79 -9.63
C PHE A 105 11.08 -15.03 -9.03
N VAL A 106 11.49 -16.23 -9.46
CA VAL A 106 10.99 -17.49 -8.92
C VAL A 106 11.30 -17.61 -7.43
N LEU A 107 12.54 -17.31 -7.01
CA LEU A 107 12.94 -17.37 -5.61
C LEU A 107 12.11 -16.42 -4.73
N TYR A 108 11.89 -15.19 -5.22
CA TYR A 108 11.09 -14.21 -4.51
C TYR A 108 9.62 -14.61 -4.42
N PHE A 109 9.04 -15.18 -5.51
CA PHE A 109 7.69 -15.73 -5.51
C PHE A 109 7.55 -16.86 -4.48
N VAL A 110 8.46 -17.84 -4.50
CA VAL A 110 8.44 -18.99 -3.58
C VAL A 110 8.51 -18.54 -2.13
N THR A 111 9.48 -17.66 -1.78
CA THR A 111 9.65 -17.21 -0.40
C THR A 111 8.53 -16.29 0.07
N SER A 112 8.06 -15.37 -0.76
CA SER A 112 6.97 -14.46 -0.38
C SER A 112 5.64 -15.20 -0.19
N LEU A 113 5.27 -16.11 -1.09
CA LEU A 113 4.03 -16.89 -0.98
C LEU A 113 4.09 -17.87 0.21
N MET A 114 5.27 -18.44 0.51
CA MET A 114 5.45 -19.29 1.69
C MET A 114 5.22 -18.47 2.96
N SER A 115 5.77 -17.26 3.01
CA SER A 115 5.57 -16.33 4.12
C SER A 115 4.08 -15.98 4.30
N ASP A 116 3.34 -15.74 3.20
CA ASP A 116 1.90 -15.49 3.27
C ASP A 116 1.14 -16.69 3.85
N VAL A 117 1.46 -17.90 3.42
CA VAL A 117 0.84 -19.15 3.91
C VAL A 117 1.10 -19.34 5.42
N PHE A 118 2.35 -19.18 5.86
CA PHE A 118 2.71 -19.39 7.26
C PHE A 118 2.14 -18.30 8.17
N ASN A 119 2.21 -17.04 7.76
CA ASN A 119 1.66 -15.92 8.53
C ASN A 119 0.13 -16.04 8.68
N ASN A 120 -0.59 -16.39 7.61
CA ASN A 120 -2.04 -16.53 7.66
C ASN A 120 -2.46 -17.79 8.45
N TYR A 121 -1.71 -18.89 8.36
CA TYR A 121 -1.94 -20.03 9.24
C TYR A 121 -1.72 -19.69 10.71
N ALA A 122 -0.62 -19.00 11.05
CA ALA A 122 -0.34 -18.55 12.41
C ALA A 122 -1.45 -17.66 12.97
N ARG A 123 -2.00 -16.73 12.14
CA ARG A 123 -3.16 -15.92 12.52
C ARG A 123 -4.40 -16.77 12.72
N GLY A 124 -4.65 -17.74 11.83
CA GLY A 124 -5.80 -18.63 11.90
C GLY A 124 -5.81 -19.55 13.13
N ILE A 125 -4.64 -19.87 13.68
CA ILE A 125 -4.51 -20.60 14.95
C ILE A 125 -4.28 -19.68 16.16
N GLU A 126 -4.59 -18.39 16.00
CA GLU A 126 -4.50 -17.33 17.04
C GLU A 126 -3.09 -17.07 17.58
N LYS A 127 -2.04 -17.49 16.89
CA LYS A 127 -0.64 -17.21 17.22
C LYS A 127 -0.15 -15.86 16.71
N VAL A 128 -0.93 -14.82 16.94
CA VAL A 128 -0.72 -13.46 16.46
C VAL A 128 0.58 -12.84 16.98
N SER A 129 0.99 -13.20 18.19
CA SER A 129 2.28 -12.76 18.76
C SER A 129 3.47 -13.32 17.99
N ASP A 130 3.38 -14.59 17.54
CA ASP A 130 4.45 -15.21 16.75
C ASP A 130 4.56 -14.56 15.35
N VAL A 131 3.44 -14.14 14.76
CA VAL A 131 3.44 -13.34 13.51
C VAL A 131 4.17 -12.00 13.72
N ALA A 132 3.92 -11.32 14.85
CA ALA A 132 4.58 -10.05 15.14
C ALA A 132 6.09 -10.22 15.34
N ILE A 133 6.52 -11.27 16.08
CA ILE A 133 7.94 -11.59 16.28
C ILE A 133 8.59 -11.97 14.95
N GLY A 134 7.96 -12.81 14.14
CA GLY A 134 8.43 -13.18 12.78
C GLY A 134 8.63 -11.94 11.91
N GLY A 135 7.69 -10.99 11.92
CA GLY A 135 7.80 -9.73 11.20
C GLY A 135 8.99 -8.87 11.65
N VAL A 136 9.29 -8.84 12.96
CA VAL A 136 10.47 -8.14 13.48
C VAL A 136 11.76 -8.85 13.03
N ILE A 137 11.82 -10.19 13.13
CA ILE A 137 12.96 -10.99 12.65
C ILE A 137 13.21 -10.73 11.16
N GLY A 138 12.17 -10.79 10.33
CA GLY A 138 12.28 -10.49 8.90
C GLY A 138 12.81 -9.08 8.64
N SER A 139 12.31 -8.07 9.35
CA SER A 139 12.74 -6.69 9.16
C SER A 139 14.20 -6.46 9.60
N VAL A 140 14.62 -7.03 10.71
CA VAL A 140 16.01 -6.98 11.18
C VAL A 140 16.92 -7.72 10.20
N SER A 141 16.52 -8.92 9.75
CA SER A 141 17.25 -9.67 8.73
C SER A 141 17.38 -8.89 7.43
N MET A 142 16.28 -8.27 6.95
CA MET A 142 16.30 -7.44 5.75
C MET A 142 17.30 -6.30 5.87
N LEU A 143 17.31 -5.58 6.99
CA LEU A 143 18.22 -4.47 7.24
C LEU A 143 19.67 -4.97 7.26
N THR A 144 19.97 -5.98 8.07
CA THR A 144 21.33 -6.53 8.23
C THR A 144 21.86 -7.09 6.92
N LEU A 145 21.06 -7.86 6.19
CA LEU A 145 21.47 -8.48 4.94
C LEU A 145 21.63 -7.44 3.82
N ASN A 146 20.80 -6.40 3.77
CA ASN A 146 21.00 -5.32 2.80
C ASN A 146 22.31 -4.56 3.10
N VAL A 147 22.59 -4.24 4.36
CA VAL A 147 23.89 -3.62 4.72
C VAL A 147 25.04 -4.54 4.30
N LEU A 148 24.96 -5.83 4.60
CA LEU A 148 26.01 -6.80 4.28
C LEU A 148 26.21 -6.94 2.76
N PHE A 149 25.14 -7.17 1.99
CA PHE A 149 25.25 -7.46 0.56
C PHE A 149 25.46 -6.21 -0.29
N LEU A 150 24.93 -5.05 0.12
CA LEU A 150 25.10 -3.82 -0.65
C LEU A 150 26.40 -3.08 -0.31
N LEU A 151 26.75 -2.95 1.00
CA LEU A 151 27.93 -2.18 1.41
C LEU A 151 29.19 -3.03 1.49
N VAL A 152 29.13 -4.22 2.11
CA VAL A 152 30.33 -5.04 2.34
C VAL A 152 30.66 -5.84 1.09
N PHE A 153 29.72 -6.64 0.58
CA PHE A 153 29.96 -7.49 -0.59
C PHE A 153 29.78 -6.77 -1.92
N LYS A 154 29.10 -5.63 -1.94
CA LYS A 154 28.86 -4.81 -3.15
C LYS A 154 28.19 -5.58 -4.30
N TRP A 155 27.26 -6.47 -3.97
CA TRP A 155 26.55 -7.30 -4.95
C TRP A 155 25.46 -6.53 -5.74
N GLY A 156 25.25 -5.25 -5.45
CA GLY A 156 24.28 -4.40 -6.17
C GLY A 156 22.87 -4.99 -6.16
N LEU A 157 22.21 -5.01 -7.32
CA LEU A 157 20.83 -5.49 -7.45
C LEU A 157 20.65 -6.96 -7.02
N VAL A 158 21.64 -7.82 -7.32
CA VAL A 158 21.60 -9.24 -6.91
C VAL A 158 21.59 -9.34 -5.39
N GLY A 159 22.43 -8.57 -4.71
CA GLY A 159 22.45 -8.51 -3.25
C GLY A 159 21.13 -8.05 -2.66
N TYR A 160 20.47 -7.08 -3.30
CA TYR A 160 19.18 -6.59 -2.90
C TYR A 160 18.07 -7.66 -3.03
N PHE A 161 18.05 -8.42 -4.14
CA PHE A 161 17.13 -9.56 -4.31
C PHE A 161 17.36 -10.64 -3.25
N VAL A 162 18.61 -11.05 -3.06
CA VAL A 162 18.98 -12.10 -2.08
C VAL A 162 18.60 -11.68 -0.66
N ALA A 163 18.87 -10.41 -0.28
CA ALA A 163 18.50 -9.89 1.03
C ALA A 163 16.99 -9.96 1.29
N ASN A 164 16.18 -9.59 0.28
CA ASN A 164 14.72 -9.68 0.39
C ASN A 164 14.23 -11.13 0.51
N CYS A 165 14.74 -12.05 -0.32
CA CYS A 165 14.38 -13.47 -0.24
C CYS A 165 14.77 -14.09 1.11
N LEU A 166 15.96 -13.80 1.63
CA LEU A 166 16.42 -14.31 2.91
C LEU A 166 15.67 -13.67 4.09
N SER A 167 15.19 -12.45 3.95
CA SER A 167 14.32 -11.81 4.94
C SER A 167 13.00 -12.58 5.10
N PHE A 168 12.34 -12.95 4.00
CA PHE A 168 11.17 -13.84 4.06
C PHE A 168 11.53 -15.20 4.64
N ALA A 169 12.61 -15.83 4.14
CA ALA A 169 13.05 -17.13 4.62
C ALA A 169 13.36 -17.16 6.12
N SER A 170 13.88 -16.07 6.69
CA SER A 170 14.14 -15.98 8.13
C SER A 170 12.84 -15.92 8.96
N THR A 171 11.83 -15.18 8.48
CA THR A 171 10.48 -15.20 9.06
C THR A 171 9.87 -16.59 8.99
N ASP A 172 9.98 -17.25 7.82
CA ASP A 172 9.43 -18.56 7.58
C ASP A 172 10.10 -19.63 8.42
N LEU A 173 11.40 -19.56 8.57
CA LEU A 173 12.17 -20.48 9.42
C LEU A 173 11.76 -20.35 10.89
N TYR A 174 11.57 -19.09 11.38
CA TYR A 174 11.07 -18.86 12.73
C TYR A 174 9.69 -19.48 12.93
N LEU A 175 8.73 -19.20 12.02
CA LEU A 175 7.36 -19.73 12.12
C LEU A 175 7.35 -21.25 11.96
N LEU A 176 8.15 -21.81 11.05
CA LEU A 176 8.30 -23.24 10.85
C LEU A 176 8.71 -23.94 12.16
N ILE A 177 9.72 -23.40 12.83
CA ILE A 177 10.22 -23.96 14.11
C ILE A 177 9.21 -23.75 15.22
N LYS A 178 8.69 -22.54 15.39
CA LYS A 178 7.82 -22.14 16.50
C LYS A 178 6.49 -22.88 16.48
N LEU A 179 5.89 -22.98 15.31
CA LEU A 179 4.59 -23.65 15.10
C LEU A 179 4.74 -25.17 14.87
N LYS A 180 5.98 -25.69 14.83
CA LYS A 180 6.27 -27.11 14.56
C LYS A 180 5.57 -27.61 13.31
N ILE A 181 5.64 -26.81 12.22
CA ILE A 181 4.89 -27.05 10.97
C ILE A 181 5.15 -28.43 10.40
N TRP A 182 6.36 -29.00 10.58
CA TRP A 182 6.66 -30.38 10.16
C TRP A 182 5.76 -31.44 10.81
N LYS A 183 5.13 -31.17 11.97
CA LYS A 183 4.16 -32.06 12.62
C LYS A 183 2.75 -31.91 12.06
N VAL A 184 2.48 -30.80 11.38
CA VAL A 184 1.19 -30.48 10.76
C VAL A 184 1.12 -31.07 9.35
N ILE A 185 2.27 -31.17 8.66
CA ILE A 185 2.34 -31.72 7.30
C ILE A 185 1.91 -33.19 7.31
N SER A 186 0.89 -33.50 6.53
CA SER A 186 0.35 -34.86 6.35
C SER A 186 -0.05 -35.06 4.89
N TRP A 187 0.56 -36.03 4.23
CA TRP A 187 0.28 -36.36 2.83
C TRP A 187 -0.95 -37.26 2.64
N LYS A 188 -1.93 -37.20 3.55
CA LYS A 188 -3.21 -37.85 3.40
C LYS A 188 -3.94 -37.37 2.14
N PRO A 189 -4.90 -38.17 1.58
CA PRO A 189 -5.74 -37.72 0.47
C PRO A 189 -6.37 -36.35 0.75
N GLU A 190 -6.47 -35.49 -0.28
CA GLU A 190 -7.04 -34.14 -0.15
C GLU A 190 -8.53 -34.17 0.18
N ASN A 191 -8.95 -33.45 1.18
CA ASN A 191 -10.36 -33.22 1.48
C ASN A 191 -10.97 -32.33 0.39
N ARG A 192 -11.59 -32.95 -0.62
CA ARG A 192 -12.14 -32.25 -1.80
C ARG A 192 -13.26 -31.26 -1.45
N PRO A 193 -14.22 -31.57 -0.56
CA PRO A 193 -15.22 -30.63 -0.08
C PRO A 193 -14.58 -29.37 0.52
N LEU A 194 -13.70 -29.51 1.50
CA LEU A 194 -12.99 -28.41 2.14
C LEU A 194 -12.22 -27.55 1.14
N LYS A 195 -11.49 -28.18 0.23
CA LYS A 195 -10.81 -27.46 -0.86
C LYS A 195 -11.75 -26.61 -1.69
N LYS A 196 -12.91 -27.15 -2.09
CA LYS A 196 -13.91 -26.42 -2.89
C LYS A 196 -14.42 -25.21 -2.14
N GLU A 197 -14.71 -25.35 -0.85
CA GLU A 197 -15.18 -24.24 -0.01
C GLU A 197 -14.09 -23.17 0.17
N MET A 198 -12.86 -23.57 0.49
CA MET A 198 -11.73 -22.62 0.63
C MET A 198 -11.47 -21.85 -0.66
N VAL A 199 -11.48 -22.52 -1.81
CA VAL A 199 -11.26 -21.85 -3.12
C VAL A 199 -12.45 -20.93 -3.45
N ALA A 200 -13.69 -21.37 -3.23
CA ALA A 200 -14.87 -20.55 -3.46
C ALA A 200 -14.89 -19.27 -2.60
N TYR A 201 -14.31 -19.31 -1.40
CA TYR A 201 -14.11 -18.16 -0.54
C TYR A 201 -12.96 -17.26 -1.02
N SER A 202 -11.82 -17.86 -1.37
CA SER A 202 -10.58 -17.12 -1.63
C SER A 202 -10.56 -16.41 -2.99
N VAL A 203 -11.14 -17.00 -4.03
CA VAL A 203 -11.10 -16.44 -5.40
C VAL A 203 -11.76 -15.05 -5.49
N PRO A 204 -12.96 -14.82 -4.95
CA PRO A 204 -13.56 -13.47 -4.97
C PRO A 204 -12.71 -12.42 -4.26
N MET A 205 -12.02 -12.78 -3.17
CA MET A 205 -11.10 -11.88 -2.47
C MET A 205 -9.87 -11.56 -3.32
N GLY A 206 -9.33 -12.56 -4.02
CA GLY A 206 -8.23 -12.38 -4.97
C GLY A 206 -8.57 -11.41 -6.10
N LEU A 207 -9.80 -11.42 -6.61
CA LEU A 207 -10.26 -10.42 -7.60
C LEU A 207 -10.23 -8.99 -7.03
N GLY A 208 -10.54 -8.84 -5.74
CA GLY A 208 -10.39 -7.55 -5.04
C GLY A 208 -8.93 -7.06 -5.01
N ASN A 209 -7.99 -7.96 -4.78
CA ASN A 209 -6.56 -7.65 -4.79
C ASN A 209 -6.07 -7.22 -6.19
N ILE A 210 -6.59 -7.83 -7.26
CA ILE A 210 -6.31 -7.39 -8.65
C ILE A 210 -6.83 -5.98 -8.90
N GLY A 211 -8.06 -5.68 -8.48
CA GLY A 211 -8.63 -4.34 -8.58
C GLY A 211 -7.81 -3.29 -7.82
N TRP A 212 -7.33 -3.63 -6.63
CA TRP A 212 -6.41 -2.80 -5.85
C TRP A 212 -5.08 -2.58 -6.61
N TRP A 213 -4.52 -3.62 -7.19
CA TRP A 213 -3.28 -3.56 -7.96
C TRP A 213 -3.41 -2.60 -9.16
N ILE A 214 -4.50 -2.67 -9.91
CA ILE A 214 -4.74 -1.77 -11.06
C ILE A 214 -4.74 -0.31 -10.60
N ASN A 215 -5.40 0.00 -9.48
CA ASN A 215 -5.50 1.38 -8.99
C ASN A 215 -4.21 1.94 -8.40
N ASN A 216 -3.35 1.09 -7.82
CA ASN A 216 -2.24 1.55 -6.97
C ASN A 216 -0.86 1.26 -7.53
N VAL A 217 -0.77 0.42 -8.56
CA VAL A 217 0.53 -0.14 -8.95
C VAL A 217 0.73 -0.22 -10.47
N SER A 218 -0.36 -0.25 -11.26
CA SER A 218 -0.27 -0.41 -12.72
C SER A 218 0.42 0.74 -13.42
N ASP A 219 0.42 1.93 -12.83
CA ASP A 219 1.11 3.13 -13.30
C ASP A 219 2.61 2.91 -13.52
N ARG A 220 3.25 2.07 -12.70
CA ARG A 220 4.67 1.71 -12.83
C ARG A 220 4.97 0.95 -14.12
N TYR A 221 4.05 0.10 -14.58
CA TYR A 221 4.18 -0.54 -15.88
C TYR A 221 4.04 0.44 -17.03
N ILE A 222 3.11 1.39 -16.92
CA ILE A 222 2.90 2.43 -17.94
C ILE A 222 4.12 3.35 -18.01
N VAL A 223 4.66 3.77 -16.86
CA VAL A 223 5.91 4.56 -16.79
C VAL A 223 7.08 3.77 -17.37
N THR A 224 7.22 2.49 -17.02
CA THR A 224 8.29 1.64 -17.56
C THR A 224 8.17 1.49 -19.07
N TRP A 225 6.97 1.28 -19.57
CA TRP A 225 6.71 1.07 -21.00
C TRP A 225 7.00 2.32 -21.83
N ILE A 226 6.62 3.49 -21.35
CA ILE A 226 6.73 4.76 -22.10
C ILE A 226 8.08 5.44 -21.84
N CYS A 227 8.56 5.46 -20.58
CA CYS A 227 9.72 6.24 -20.15
C CYS A 227 10.95 5.39 -19.78
N GLY A 228 10.80 4.07 -19.71
CA GLY A 228 11.87 3.13 -19.36
C GLY A 228 12.04 2.84 -17.87
N LEU A 229 12.91 1.86 -17.59
CA LEU A 229 13.15 1.33 -16.24
C LEU A 229 13.75 2.37 -15.27
N ALA A 230 14.68 3.20 -15.77
CA ALA A 230 15.30 4.24 -14.95
C ALA A 230 14.26 5.27 -14.45
N ALA A 231 13.34 5.69 -15.32
CA ALA A 231 12.25 6.59 -14.96
C ALA A 231 11.30 5.96 -13.94
N ASN A 232 10.99 4.67 -14.09
CA ASN A 232 10.22 3.94 -13.08
C ASN A 232 10.96 3.83 -11.74
N GLY A 233 12.27 3.65 -11.77
CA GLY A 233 13.09 3.62 -10.55
C GLY A 233 12.97 4.91 -9.74
N VAL A 234 13.05 6.06 -10.38
CA VAL A 234 12.85 7.38 -9.73
C VAL A 234 11.40 7.54 -9.28
N TYR A 235 10.44 7.16 -10.12
CA TYR A 235 9.01 7.25 -9.81
C TYR A 235 8.60 6.39 -8.61
N SER A 236 9.10 5.15 -8.54
CA SER A 236 8.76 4.24 -7.44
C SER A 236 9.38 4.68 -6.10
N VAL A 237 10.56 5.30 -6.13
CA VAL A 237 11.16 5.90 -4.92
C VAL A 237 10.33 7.09 -4.43
N ALA A 238 9.69 7.87 -5.32
CA ALA A 238 8.84 8.99 -4.93
C ALA A 238 7.69 8.60 -3.98
N TYR A 239 7.21 7.35 -4.04
CA TYR A 239 6.19 6.84 -3.09
C TYR A 239 6.66 6.76 -1.63
N LYS A 240 7.97 6.89 -1.37
CA LYS A 240 8.49 6.80 0.00
C LYS A 240 8.06 7.98 0.86
N ILE A 241 7.98 9.21 0.31
CA ILE A 241 7.50 10.38 1.06
C ILE A 241 5.98 10.27 1.33
N PRO A 242 5.11 10.00 0.34
CA PRO A 242 3.69 9.72 0.58
C PRO A 242 3.42 8.58 1.56
N SER A 243 4.32 7.60 1.67
CA SER A 243 4.16 6.49 2.61
C SER A 243 4.09 6.93 4.07
N LEU A 244 4.70 8.08 4.42
CA LEU A 244 4.57 8.68 5.76
C LEU A 244 3.11 9.06 6.05
N LEU A 245 2.44 9.70 5.08
CA LEU A 245 1.03 10.03 5.21
C LEU A 245 0.14 8.79 5.21
N SER A 246 0.49 7.78 4.41
CA SER A 246 -0.21 6.50 4.38
C SER A 246 -0.14 5.71 5.70
N MET A 247 0.90 5.91 6.52
CA MET A 247 0.97 5.31 7.86
C MET A 247 -0.15 5.83 8.76
N PHE A 248 -0.39 7.15 8.77
CA PHE A 248 -1.52 7.73 9.51
C PHE A 248 -2.86 7.21 9.02
N GLN A 249 -3.03 7.13 7.69
CA GLN A 249 -4.22 6.57 7.06
C GLN A 249 -4.49 5.13 7.53
N GLN A 250 -3.48 4.27 7.56
CA GLN A 250 -3.63 2.86 7.95
C GLN A 250 -3.98 2.70 9.43
N ILE A 251 -3.36 3.47 10.33
CA ILE A 251 -3.67 3.45 11.76
C ILE A 251 -5.13 3.86 11.99
N PHE A 252 -5.55 4.95 11.35
CA PHE A 252 -6.93 5.41 11.44
C PHE A 252 -7.90 4.36 10.91
N ASN A 253 -7.62 3.78 9.74
CA ASN A 253 -8.52 2.85 9.07
C ASN A 253 -8.76 1.56 9.88
N GLN A 254 -7.76 1.07 10.62
CA GLN A 254 -7.90 -0.09 11.52
C GLN A 254 -8.96 0.15 12.60
N ALA A 255 -8.97 1.35 13.20
CA ALA A 255 -9.98 1.72 14.19
C ALA A 255 -11.33 2.04 13.53
N TRP A 256 -11.29 2.75 12.40
CA TRP A 256 -12.46 3.21 11.68
C TRP A 256 -13.36 2.07 11.21
N THR A 257 -12.80 1.01 10.64
CA THR A 257 -13.57 -0.12 10.11
C THR A 257 -14.49 -0.74 11.18
N ILE A 258 -14.02 -0.81 12.43
CA ILE A 258 -14.82 -1.34 13.54
C ILE A 258 -15.86 -0.31 14.01
N SER A 259 -15.44 0.95 14.17
CA SER A 259 -16.30 2.02 14.67
C SER A 259 -17.44 2.32 13.70
N ALA A 260 -17.16 2.34 12.39
CA ALA A 260 -18.15 2.60 11.37
C ALA A 260 -19.32 1.59 11.40
N VAL A 261 -19.02 0.31 11.65
CA VAL A 261 -20.05 -0.73 11.73
C VAL A 261 -20.82 -0.66 13.06
N LYS A 262 -20.14 -0.37 14.19
CA LYS A 262 -20.78 -0.31 15.51
C LYS A 262 -21.72 0.88 15.68
N GLU A 263 -21.35 2.01 15.09
CA GLU A 263 -22.09 3.27 15.21
C GLU A 263 -23.10 3.47 14.05
N TYR A 264 -23.31 2.45 13.21
CA TYR A 264 -24.22 2.57 12.07
C TYR A 264 -25.68 2.43 12.54
N ASP A 265 -26.35 3.59 12.68
CA ASP A 265 -27.78 3.70 12.93
C ASP A 265 -28.34 4.90 12.13
N GLN A 266 -29.68 5.03 12.05
CA GLN A 266 -30.34 6.10 11.29
C GLN A 266 -29.97 7.51 11.78
N ASP A 267 -29.58 7.67 13.05
CA ASP A 267 -29.18 8.95 13.66
C ASP A 267 -27.67 9.20 13.71
N SER A 268 -26.85 8.36 13.08
CA SER A 268 -25.39 8.45 13.15
C SER A 268 -24.75 9.53 12.25
N SER A 269 -25.55 10.33 11.55
CA SER A 269 -25.12 11.39 10.63
C SER A 269 -24.13 12.39 11.25
N GLU A 270 -24.37 12.81 12.51
CA GLU A 270 -23.48 13.73 13.24
C GLU A 270 -22.12 13.09 13.54
N PHE A 271 -22.11 11.82 13.94
CA PHE A 271 -20.87 11.07 14.18
C PHE A 271 -20.02 11.00 12.92
N TYR A 272 -20.59 10.55 11.80
CA TYR A 272 -19.87 10.45 10.53
C TYR A 272 -19.38 11.81 10.02
N SER A 273 -20.19 12.86 10.15
CA SER A 273 -19.84 14.21 9.77
C SER A 273 -18.67 14.74 10.60
N THR A 274 -18.67 14.50 11.91
CA THR A 274 -17.59 14.92 12.83
C THR A 274 -16.29 14.21 12.50
N ILE A 275 -16.33 12.90 12.28
CA ILE A 275 -15.16 12.11 11.92
C ILE A 275 -14.62 12.53 10.55
N TYR A 276 -15.48 12.71 9.55
CA TYR A 276 -15.07 13.18 8.23
C TYR A 276 -14.33 14.53 8.31
N LYS A 277 -14.92 15.53 9.01
CA LYS A 277 -14.32 16.87 9.18
C LYS A 277 -12.94 16.78 9.85
N ALA A 278 -12.84 16.05 10.94
CA ALA A 278 -11.59 15.91 11.70
C ALA A 278 -10.50 15.17 10.90
N TYR A 279 -10.88 14.08 10.22
CA TYR A 279 -9.95 13.28 9.44
C TYR A 279 -9.47 14.01 8.19
N ASN A 280 -10.38 14.65 7.45
CA ASN A 280 -10.03 15.48 6.29
C ASN A 280 -9.07 16.61 6.69
N MET A 281 -9.38 17.35 7.74
CA MET A 281 -8.51 18.40 8.30
C MET A 281 -7.10 17.86 8.60
N CYS A 282 -7.02 16.74 9.31
CA CYS A 282 -5.74 16.13 9.68
C CYS A 282 -4.92 15.74 8.44
N MET A 283 -5.54 15.07 7.46
CA MET A 283 -4.89 14.65 6.23
C MET A 283 -4.42 15.83 5.38
N VAL A 284 -5.25 16.87 5.23
CA VAL A 284 -4.91 18.06 4.43
C VAL A 284 -3.77 18.84 5.06
N ILE A 285 -3.82 19.11 6.38
CA ILE A 285 -2.77 19.84 7.10
C ILE A 285 -1.45 19.09 7.05
N THR A 286 -1.47 17.77 7.31
CA THR A 286 -0.26 16.94 7.25
C THR A 286 0.31 16.89 5.83
N CYS A 287 -0.54 16.79 4.81
CA CYS A 287 -0.14 16.82 3.42
C CYS A 287 0.53 18.17 3.05
N ALA A 288 -0.09 19.30 3.40
CA ALA A 288 0.47 20.63 3.14
C ALA A 288 1.83 20.81 3.81
N GLY A 289 1.99 20.33 5.05
CA GLY A 289 3.26 20.33 5.78
C GLY A 289 4.32 19.46 5.10
N LEU A 290 3.96 18.24 4.67
CA LEU A 290 4.89 17.36 3.96
C LEU A 290 5.29 17.94 2.60
N ILE A 291 4.40 18.59 1.86
CA ILE A 291 4.73 19.29 0.61
C ILE A 291 5.73 20.42 0.85
N LEU A 292 5.56 21.21 1.93
CA LEU A 292 6.51 22.27 2.31
C LEU A 292 7.93 21.70 2.52
N PHE A 293 8.05 20.54 3.17
CA PHE A 293 9.34 19.92 3.49
C PHE A 293 9.81 18.91 2.44
N ASP A 294 9.06 18.68 1.36
CA ASP A 294 9.31 17.63 0.38
C ASP A 294 10.75 17.60 -0.14
N LYS A 295 11.28 18.74 -0.63
CA LYS A 295 12.66 18.82 -1.11
C LYS A 295 13.71 18.55 -0.03
N VAL A 296 13.44 18.95 1.21
CA VAL A 296 14.35 18.69 2.35
C VAL A 296 14.34 17.20 2.67
N ILE A 297 13.16 16.61 2.74
CA ILE A 297 12.98 15.17 2.98
C ILE A 297 13.65 14.36 1.85
N ALA A 298 13.43 14.75 0.60
CA ALA A 298 14.04 14.11 -0.55
C ALA A 298 15.57 14.18 -0.52
N LYS A 299 16.14 15.33 -0.12
CA LYS A 299 17.60 15.51 0.00
C LYS A 299 18.22 14.61 1.08
N ILE A 300 17.46 14.31 2.14
CA ILE A 300 17.92 13.41 3.22
C ILE A 300 17.78 11.95 2.80
N LEU A 301 16.69 11.61 2.10
CA LEU A 301 16.33 10.23 1.81
C LEU A 301 16.87 9.68 0.51
N PHE A 302 17.04 10.52 -0.52
CA PHE A 302 17.31 10.06 -1.87
C PHE A 302 18.75 10.36 -2.27
N GLY A 303 19.43 9.35 -2.84
CA GLY A 303 20.70 9.55 -3.52
C GLY A 303 20.56 10.50 -4.72
N ALA A 304 21.69 11.03 -5.20
CA ALA A 304 21.72 12.06 -6.23
C ALA A 304 20.90 11.71 -7.48
N ASP A 305 21.02 10.46 -7.96
CA ASP A 305 20.34 9.98 -9.18
C ASP A 305 18.82 9.84 -8.99
N PHE A 306 18.36 9.71 -7.74
CA PHE A 306 16.94 9.61 -7.38
C PHE A 306 16.35 10.92 -6.89
N TYR A 307 17.15 11.98 -6.77
CA TYR A 307 16.69 13.22 -6.17
C TYR A 307 15.47 13.80 -6.89
N GLU A 308 15.37 13.66 -8.21
CA GLU A 308 14.22 14.13 -8.99
C GLU A 308 12.85 13.53 -8.56
N ALA A 309 12.85 12.47 -7.77
CA ALA A 309 11.64 11.87 -7.21
C ALA A 309 10.78 12.87 -6.42
N TRP A 310 11.38 13.93 -5.85
CA TRP A 310 10.64 15.01 -5.19
C TRP A 310 9.60 15.68 -6.09
N LYS A 311 9.80 15.69 -7.42
CA LYS A 311 8.85 16.31 -8.37
C LYS A 311 7.51 15.55 -8.41
N TYR A 312 7.49 14.25 -8.12
CA TYR A 312 6.32 13.38 -8.20
C TYR A 312 5.60 13.25 -6.85
N ALA A 313 6.37 13.32 -5.76
CA ALA A 313 5.87 13.09 -4.40
C ALA A 313 4.70 14.00 -4.00
N PRO A 314 4.64 15.31 -4.31
CA PRO A 314 3.52 16.17 -3.94
C PRO A 314 2.17 15.69 -4.46
N PHE A 315 2.09 15.31 -5.74
CA PHE A 315 0.84 14.80 -6.33
C PHE A 315 0.47 13.43 -5.77
N LEU A 316 1.45 12.58 -5.50
CA LEU A 316 1.24 11.30 -4.83
C LEU A 316 0.77 11.48 -3.38
N MET A 317 1.24 12.51 -2.64
CA MET A 317 0.72 12.85 -1.32
C MET A 317 -0.75 13.29 -1.38
N ILE A 318 -1.13 14.09 -2.37
CA ILE A 318 -2.53 14.46 -2.61
C ILE A 318 -3.38 13.22 -2.91
N SER A 319 -2.86 12.24 -3.67
CA SER A 319 -3.57 10.99 -3.91
C SER A 319 -3.85 10.22 -2.62
N VAL A 320 -2.92 10.25 -1.65
CA VAL A 320 -3.12 9.63 -0.33
C VAL A 320 -4.21 10.34 0.46
N VAL A 321 -4.32 11.67 0.39
CA VAL A 321 -5.43 12.42 1.03
C VAL A 321 -6.78 11.93 0.51
N PHE A 322 -6.96 11.91 -0.81
CA PHE A 322 -8.20 11.41 -1.40
C PHE A 322 -8.41 9.91 -1.14
N GLY A 323 -7.34 9.09 -1.19
CA GLY A 323 -7.38 7.69 -0.83
C GLY A 323 -7.86 7.44 0.60
N ALA A 324 -7.46 8.29 1.52
CA ALA A 324 -7.90 8.26 2.92
C ALA A 324 -9.42 8.55 3.04
N LEU A 325 -9.91 9.56 2.34
CA LEU A 325 -11.33 9.90 2.30
C LEU A 325 -12.16 8.81 1.59
N VAL A 326 -11.63 8.23 0.53
CA VAL A 326 -12.23 7.07 -0.17
C VAL A 326 -12.38 5.89 0.77
N GLN A 327 -11.40 5.59 1.61
CA GLN A 327 -11.48 4.51 2.59
C GLN A 327 -12.47 4.83 3.71
N LEU A 328 -12.49 6.07 4.21
CA LEU A 328 -13.45 6.51 5.23
C LEU A 328 -14.89 6.33 4.73
N LEU A 329 -15.21 6.84 3.54
CA LEU A 329 -16.54 6.67 2.93
C LEU A 329 -16.84 5.20 2.60
N GLY A 330 -15.81 4.41 2.27
CA GLY A 330 -15.91 2.97 2.08
C GLY A 330 -16.34 2.22 3.33
N GLY A 331 -15.94 2.66 4.51
CA GLY A 331 -16.41 2.14 5.79
C GLY A 331 -17.91 2.31 5.97
N ILE A 332 -18.48 3.44 5.50
CA ILE A 332 -19.94 3.67 5.53
C ILE A 332 -20.68 2.67 4.62
N PHE A 333 -20.20 2.45 3.40
CA PHE A 333 -20.78 1.43 2.51
C PHE A 333 -20.70 0.02 3.09
N SER A 334 -19.60 -0.30 3.78
CA SER A 334 -19.47 -1.60 4.47
C SER A 334 -20.48 -1.75 5.60
N ALA A 335 -20.70 -0.70 6.38
CA ALA A 335 -21.70 -0.67 7.44
C ALA A 335 -23.13 -0.79 6.88
N ALA A 336 -23.42 -0.10 5.77
CA ALA A 336 -24.70 -0.16 5.05
C ALA A 336 -24.89 -1.47 4.24
N LYS A 337 -23.90 -2.36 4.19
CA LYS A 337 -23.88 -3.59 3.37
C LYS A 337 -24.00 -3.34 1.86
N GLU A 338 -23.58 -2.17 1.37
CA GLU A 338 -23.66 -1.77 -0.03
C GLU A 338 -22.40 -2.12 -0.85
N SER A 339 -22.06 -3.40 -0.92
CA SER A 339 -20.89 -3.91 -1.60
C SER A 339 -20.83 -3.55 -3.10
N LYS A 340 -21.99 -3.45 -3.77
CA LYS A 340 -22.06 -3.07 -5.20
C LYS A 340 -21.64 -1.61 -5.42
N ALA A 341 -22.07 -0.69 -4.56
CA ALA A 341 -21.69 0.72 -4.63
C ALA A 341 -20.18 0.89 -4.38
N PHE A 342 -19.67 0.16 -3.40
CA PHE A 342 -18.24 0.11 -3.08
C PHE A 342 -17.40 -0.37 -4.26
N GLY A 343 -17.75 -1.52 -4.86
CA GLY A 343 -17.01 -2.12 -5.98
C GLY A 343 -17.07 -1.28 -7.26
N ASN A 344 -18.27 -0.79 -7.64
CA ASN A 344 -18.42 0.00 -8.85
C ASN A 344 -17.60 1.29 -8.85
N THR A 345 -17.49 1.97 -7.71
CA THR A 345 -16.68 3.20 -7.61
C THR A 345 -15.19 2.93 -7.80
N ILE A 346 -14.69 1.79 -7.32
CA ILE A 346 -13.30 1.37 -7.53
C ILE A 346 -13.05 1.04 -9.00
N LEU A 347 -13.95 0.30 -9.65
CA LEU A 347 -13.80 -0.07 -11.06
C LEU A 347 -13.79 1.16 -11.98
N ILE A 348 -14.68 2.13 -11.75
CA ILE A 348 -14.68 3.39 -12.49
C ILE A 348 -13.36 4.15 -12.27
N GLY A 349 -12.90 4.21 -11.03
CA GLY A 349 -11.61 4.82 -10.71
C GLY A 349 -10.43 4.14 -11.39
N ALA A 350 -10.40 2.79 -11.41
CA ALA A 350 -9.35 2.02 -12.07
C ALA A 350 -9.33 2.26 -13.58
N ALA A 351 -10.48 2.26 -14.22
CA ALA A 351 -10.59 2.57 -15.65
C ALA A 351 -10.11 4.00 -15.96
N ALA A 352 -10.58 4.98 -15.17
CA ALA A 352 -10.16 6.37 -15.30
C ALA A 352 -8.66 6.54 -15.05
N ASN A 353 -8.11 5.87 -14.02
CA ASN A 353 -6.68 5.87 -13.69
C ASN A 353 -5.86 5.36 -14.86
N THR A 354 -6.22 4.21 -15.44
CA THR A 354 -5.48 3.63 -16.57
C THR A 354 -5.48 4.57 -17.78
N VAL A 355 -6.64 5.12 -18.15
CA VAL A 355 -6.74 6.05 -19.30
C VAL A 355 -5.94 7.32 -19.05
N MET A 356 -6.11 7.95 -17.89
CA MET A 356 -5.36 9.17 -17.54
C MET A 356 -3.86 8.91 -17.42
N ASN A 357 -3.43 7.77 -16.88
CA ASN A 357 -2.01 7.41 -16.80
C ASN A 357 -1.40 7.34 -18.20
N VAL A 358 -2.02 6.61 -19.14
CA VAL A 358 -1.50 6.53 -20.52
C VAL A 358 -1.38 7.93 -21.12
N ALA A 359 -2.45 8.73 -21.08
CA ALA A 359 -2.48 10.07 -21.67
C ALA A 359 -1.45 11.02 -21.05
N PHE A 360 -1.38 11.06 -19.72
CA PHE A 360 -0.54 12.03 -19.02
C PHE A 360 0.94 11.61 -18.95
N VAL A 361 1.24 10.30 -18.96
CA VAL A 361 2.63 9.84 -19.06
C VAL A 361 3.22 10.15 -20.43
N TYR A 362 2.42 10.05 -21.51
CA TYR A 362 2.86 10.52 -22.83
C TYR A 362 3.13 12.03 -22.86
N ALA A 363 2.32 12.83 -22.16
CA ALA A 363 2.46 14.29 -22.17
C ALA A 363 3.55 14.82 -21.23
N CYS A 364 3.68 14.24 -20.02
CA CYS A 364 4.49 14.80 -18.91
C CYS A 364 5.43 13.78 -18.26
N GLY A 365 5.62 12.58 -18.86
CA GLY A 365 6.44 11.54 -18.28
C GLY A 365 5.91 11.04 -16.93
N PRO A 366 6.79 10.61 -15.99
CA PRO A 366 6.38 10.08 -14.69
C PRO A 366 5.57 11.05 -13.83
N LEU A 367 5.75 12.36 -14.03
CA LEU A 367 4.91 13.37 -13.37
C LEU A 367 3.44 13.22 -13.76
N GLY A 368 3.19 12.88 -15.03
CA GLY A 368 1.84 12.60 -15.52
C GLY A 368 1.17 11.44 -14.78
N ALA A 369 1.92 10.38 -14.45
CA ALA A 369 1.40 9.28 -13.65
C ALA A 369 0.98 9.71 -12.24
N ALA A 370 1.80 10.53 -11.56
CA ALA A 370 1.47 11.06 -10.25
C ALA A 370 0.20 11.93 -10.26
N ILE A 371 0.05 12.77 -11.28
CA ILE A 371 -1.15 13.60 -11.48
C ILE A 371 -2.37 12.72 -11.77
N ALA A 372 -2.25 11.75 -12.68
CA ALA A 372 -3.33 10.82 -13.02
C ALA A 372 -3.83 10.06 -11.78
N THR A 373 -2.92 9.57 -10.95
CA THR A 373 -3.25 8.85 -9.74
C THR A 373 -4.00 9.75 -8.74
N SER A 374 -3.57 11.00 -8.55
CA SER A 374 -4.26 11.94 -7.65
C SER A 374 -5.67 12.28 -8.15
N LEU A 375 -5.84 12.51 -9.45
CA LEU A 375 -7.14 12.82 -10.05
C LEU A 375 -8.09 11.61 -10.03
N SER A 376 -7.56 10.40 -10.19
CA SER A 376 -8.36 9.17 -10.10
C SER A 376 -8.93 8.97 -8.71
N TYR A 377 -8.12 9.14 -7.66
CA TYR A 377 -8.60 9.06 -6.28
C TYR A 377 -9.58 10.18 -5.94
N MET A 378 -9.37 11.38 -6.46
CA MET A 378 -10.34 12.49 -6.36
C MET A 378 -11.67 12.11 -7.01
N LEU A 379 -11.66 11.49 -8.21
CA LEU A 379 -12.87 11.01 -8.87
C LEU A 379 -13.61 9.97 -8.03
N ILE A 380 -12.90 8.98 -7.48
CA ILE A 380 -13.51 7.96 -6.61
C ILE A 380 -14.13 8.61 -5.38
N TRP A 381 -13.44 9.58 -4.78
CA TRP A 381 -13.94 10.33 -3.63
C TRP A 381 -15.24 11.07 -3.97
N VAL A 382 -15.28 11.80 -5.08
CA VAL A 382 -16.50 12.51 -5.55
C VAL A 382 -17.66 11.55 -5.73
N LEU A 383 -17.43 10.42 -6.43
CA LEU A 383 -18.46 9.42 -6.67
C LEU A 383 -18.98 8.79 -5.37
N ARG A 384 -18.10 8.50 -4.41
CA ARG A 384 -18.50 7.96 -3.10
C ARG A 384 -19.23 8.98 -2.27
N LEU A 385 -18.74 10.22 -2.22
CA LEU A 385 -19.39 11.29 -1.49
C LEU A 385 -20.80 11.53 -2.00
N TYR A 386 -20.98 11.63 -3.32
CA TYR A 386 -22.28 11.78 -3.95
C TYR A 386 -23.27 10.65 -3.58
N LYS A 387 -22.80 9.40 -3.54
CA LYS A 387 -23.64 8.26 -3.15
C LYS A 387 -23.98 8.30 -1.66
N VAL A 388 -23.02 8.57 -0.79
CA VAL A 388 -23.24 8.63 0.66
C VAL A 388 -24.19 9.77 1.04
N THR A 389 -24.04 10.96 0.42
CA THR A 389 -24.92 12.12 0.71
C THR A 389 -26.37 11.92 0.26
N ARG A 390 -26.62 10.97 -0.64
CA ARG A 390 -28.00 10.55 -0.98
C ARG A 390 -28.65 9.62 0.06
N GLN A 391 -27.85 8.94 0.87
CA GLN A 391 -28.32 7.97 1.86
C GLN A 391 -28.42 8.58 3.26
N MET A 392 -27.49 9.45 3.60
CA MET A 392 -27.47 10.15 4.88
C MET A 392 -27.08 11.62 4.72
N LYS A 393 -27.63 12.47 5.56
CA LYS A 393 -27.27 13.90 5.57
C LYS A 393 -25.91 14.07 6.25
N LEU A 394 -24.84 14.18 5.47
CA LEU A 394 -23.54 14.57 6.01
C LEU A 394 -23.44 16.10 6.07
N ASP A 395 -23.24 16.63 7.28
CA ASP A 395 -22.92 18.05 7.49
C ASP A 395 -21.41 18.26 7.21
N ILE A 396 -21.10 18.58 5.95
CA ILE A 396 -19.72 18.83 5.47
C ILE A 396 -19.63 20.17 4.79
N SER A 397 -18.51 20.85 4.96
CA SER A 397 -18.26 22.15 4.36
C SER A 397 -17.56 21.99 3.00
N LEU A 398 -18.33 21.55 1.97
CA LEU A 398 -17.79 21.25 0.63
C LEU A 398 -16.96 22.38 0.02
N ILE A 399 -17.37 23.65 0.20
CA ILE A 399 -16.65 24.82 -0.34
C ILE A 399 -15.27 24.93 0.32
N ARG A 400 -15.20 24.84 1.64
CA ARG A 400 -13.94 24.88 2.38
C ARG A 400 -13.03 23.74 1.97
N ASP A 401 -13.56 22.51 1.90
CA ASP A 401 -12.80 21.31 1.56
C ASP A 401 -12.29 21.41 0.11
N ALA A 402 -13.12 21.88 -0.85
CA ALA A 402 -12.70 22.14 -2.22
C ALA A 402 -11.60 23.20 -2.31
N LEU A 403 -11.72 24.30 -1.56
CA LEU A 403 -10.67 25.33 -1.49
C LEU A 403 -9.35 24.75 -0.95
N SER A 404 -9.41 23.91 0.08
CA SER A 404 -8.22 23.29 0.64
C SER A 404 -7.53 22.34 -0.38
N TYR A 405 -8.30 21.59 -1.17
CA TYR A 405 -7.72 20.74 -2.23
C TYR A 405 -7.12 21.57 -3.36
N VAL A 406 -7.78 22.65 -3.77
CA VAL A 406 -7.21 23.59 -4.75
C VAL A 406 -5.90 24.18 -4.23
N LEU A 407 -5.82 24.56 -2.96
CA LEU A 407 -4.58 25.04 -2.36
C LEU A 407 -3.48 23.98 -2.38
N LEU A 408 -3.78 22.70 -2.09
CA LEU A 408 -2.80 21.60 -2.17
C LEU A 408 -2.28 21.41 -3.61
N TYR A 409 -3.17 21.42 -4.63
CA TYR A 409 -2.76 21.32 -6.02
C TYR A 409 -1.92 22.51 -6.48
N LEU A 410 -2.29 23.73 -6.09
CA LEU A 410 -1.50 24.95 -6.37
C LEU A 410 -0.15 24.88 -5.66
N GLN A 411 -0.11 24.46 -4.40
CA GLN A 411 1.10 24.26 -3.63
C GLN A 411 2.05 23.26 -4.31
N ALA A 412 1.54 22.11 -4.73
CA ALA A 412 2.29 21.08 -5.44
C ALA A 412 2.82 21.59 -6.79
N THR A 413 1.96 22.26 -7.57
CA THR A 413 2.32 22.79 -8.90
C THR A 413 3.39 23.88 -8.77
N LEU A 414 3.24 24.83 -7.85
CA LEU A 414 4.24 25.87 -7.65
C LEU A 414 5.55 25.32 -7.10
N LEU A 415 5.52 24.28 -6.24
CA LEU A 415 6.75 23.61 -5.79
C LEU A 415 7.54 23.00 -6.94
N VAL A 416 6.85 22.41 -7.93
CA VAL A 416 7.49 21.71 -9.05
C VAL A 416 7.95 22.68 -10.14
N PHE A 417 7.16 23.70 -10.48
CA PHE A 417 7.39 24.54 -11.66
C PHE A 417 7.98 25.92 -11.35
N TYR A 418 7.95 26.38 -10.08
CA TYR A 418 8.51 27.67 -9.71
C TYR A 418 9.94 27.54 -9.20
N SER A 419 10.80 28.54 -9.55
CA SER A 419 12.20 28.56 -9.11
C SER A 419 12.32 28.59 -7.58
N TYR A 420 13.15 27.71 -7.03
CA TYR A 420 13.30 27.50 -5.60
C TYR A 420 14.27 28.49 -4.97
N ASN A 421 13.78 29.73 -4.78
CA ASN A 421 14.48 30.80 -4.08
C ASN A 421 13.81 31.04 -2.71
N TRP A 422 14.33 31.95 -1.90
CA TRP A 422 13.72 32.35 -0.64
C TRP A 422 12.24 32.73 -0.79
N SER A 423 11.86 33.38 -1.90
CA SER A 423 10.46 33.70 -2.22
C SER A 423 9.61 32.43 -2.39
N GLY A 424 10.16 31.37 -2.98
CA GLY A 424 9.46 30.10 -3.11
C GLY A 424 9.14 29.46 -1.76
N TYR A 425 10.05 29.49 -0.79
CA TYR A 425 9.77 29.02 0.57
C TYR A 425 8.69 29.83 1.27
N LEU A 426 8.72 31.15 1.14
CA LEU A 426 7.70 32.04 1.73
C LEU A 426 6.31 31.73 1.13
N ILE A 427 6.22 31.48 -0.17
CA ILE A 427 4.98 31.09 -0.84
C ILE A 427 4.49 29.74 -0.27
N GLN A 428 5.35 28.74 -0.12
CA GLN A 428 5.00 27.45 0.45
C GLN A 428 4.49 27.58 1.90
N ILE A 429 5.13 28.39 2.72
CA ILE A 429 4.67 28.70 4.09
C ILE A 429 3.29 29.37 4.03
N GLY A 430 3.09 30.31 3.08
CA GLY A 430 1.80 30.98 2.87
C GLY A 430 0.67 29.97 2.59
N PHE A 431 0.90 28.93 1.78
CA PHE A 431 -0.10 27.88 1.55
C PHE A 431 -0.42 27.08 2.82
N VAL A 432 0.59 26.70 3.58
CA VAL A 432 0.38 26.01 4.86
C VAL A 432 -0.43 26.87 5.82
N VAL A 433 -0.09 28.15 5.96
CA VAL A 433 -0.84 29.09 6.80
C VAL A 433 -2.29 29.25 6.30
N ALA A 434 -2.50 29.36 4.98
CA ALA A 434 -3.85 29.43 4.40
C ALA A 434 -4.69 28.20 4.74
N VAL A 435 -4.11 26.99 4.66
CA VAL A 435 -4.77 25.76 5.07
C VAL A 435 -5.10 25.78 6.56
N PHE A 436 -4.17 26.20 7.42
CA PHE A 436 -4.43 26.33 8.86
C PHE A 436 -5.57 27.33 9.17
N VAL A 437 -5.63 28.45 8.46
CA VAL A 437 -6.70 29.44 8.61
C VAL A 437 -8.06 28.85 8.21
N LEU A 438 -8.12 28.09 7.10
CA LEU A 438 -9.36 27.43 6.65
C LEU A 438 -9.91 26.46 7.70
N TYR A 439 -9.04 25.76 8.43
CA TYR A 439 -9.43 24.77 9.44
C TYR A 439 -9.32 25.28 10.89
N PHE A 440 -9.14 26.57 11.10
CA PHE A 440 -8.90 27.14 12.44
C PHE A 440 -10.03 26.85 13.45
N LYS A 441 -11.28 26.91 13.00
CA LYS A 441 -12.45 26.61 13.86
C LYS A 441 -12.47 25.15 14.32
N GLU A 442 -12.18 24.21 13.42
CA GLU A 442 -12.11 22.79 13.71
C GLU A 442 -10.94 22.46 14.65
N LEU A 443 -9.77 23.05 14.39
CA LEU A 443 -8.58 22.89 15.24
C LEU A 443 -8.88 23.34 16.68
N THR A 444 -9.47 24.54 16.85
CA THR A 444 -9.81 25.06 18.17
C THR A 444 -10.90 24.21 18.86
N GLY A 445 -11.86 23.70 18.09
CA GLY A 445 -12.90 22.77 18.58
C GLY A 445 -12.33 21.46 19.11
N VAL A 446 -11.42 20.84 18.36
CA VAL A 446 -10.74 19.60 18.76
C VAL A 446 -9.84 19.86 19.99
N ALA A 447 -9.07 20.95 19.99
CA ALA A 447 -8.19 21.31 21.10
C ALA A 447 -8.99 21.51 22.40
N ARG A 448 -10.13 22.20 22.37
CA ARG A 448 -11.02 22.38 23.54
C ARG A 448 -11.55 21.03 24.06
N LYS A 449 -12.00 20.14 23.19
CA LYS A 449 -12.48 18.80 23.58
C LYS A 449 -11.40 17.95 24.23
N VAL A 450 -10.16 18.01 23.74
CA VAL A 450 -9.02 17.28 24.32
C VAL A 450 -8.66 17.87 25.70
N LEU A 451 -8.55 19.20 25.81
CA LEU A 451 -8.24 19.89 27.07
C LEU A 451 -9.30 19.66 28.16
N SER A 452 -10.59 19.63 27.77
CA SER A 452 -11.67 19.32 28.73
C SER A 452 -11.57 17.90 29.29
N ARG A 453 -11.23 16.91 28.44
CA ARG A 453 -11.04 15.52 28.87
C ARG A 453 -9.78 15.30 29.75
N VAL A 454 -8.71 16.06 29.52
CA VAL A 454 -7.50 16.01 30.37
C VAL A 454 -7.75 16.66 31.73
N LYS A 455 -8.59 17.71 31.80
CA LYS A 455 -8.97 18.36 33.07
C LYS A 455 -10.00 17.57 33.89
N SER A 456 -10.73 16.62 33.27
CA SER A 456 -11.72 15.77 33.94
C SER A 456 -11.14 14.44 34.45
N ARG A 457 -9.86 14.17 34.21
CA ARG A 457 -9.06 13.07 34.78
C ARG A 457 -8.11 13.61 35.87
#